data_768879ad5326b46baa30cb3c9c6e7851
#
_entry.id   768879ad5326b46baa30cb3c9c6e7851
#
_cell.length_a   1.000
_cell.length_b   1.000
_cell.length_c   1.000
_cell.angle_alpha   90.00
_cell.angle_beta   90.00
_cell.angle_gamma   90.00
#
_symmetry.space_group_name_H-M   'P 1'
#
loop_
_entity.id
_entity.type
_entity.pdbx_description
1 polymer ?
#
loop_
_entity_poly.entity_id
_entity_poly.type
_entity_poly.pdbx_seq_one_letter_code
_entity_poly.pdbx_strand_id
1 'polypeptide(L)'
;GTFIYVPKGVKVDVPLQTYFRINNENSGQFERTLIIVDEGASVHYVEGCTAPTYSSNSLHAAIVEIFALDGAYMRYTTIQNWSDNVYNLVTKRARAMKDATVEWIDGNLGAKTTMKYPSVYLDGPGARGTMLSIAFANTNQHQDTGAKMIHNAPHTSSSIVSKSIAKGGGKVDYRGQVTFGKNSQKSVSHIECDTIIMDDISASDTIPFNEIHNSQ
;
A
#
# COMPACT_ATOMS: atom_id res chain seq x y z
N GLY A 1 -17.41 2.02 -4.76
CA GLY A 1 -16.20 1.52 -5.37
C GLY A 1 -15.86 2.22 -6.68
N THR A 2 -14.66 2.01 -7.16
CA THR A 2 -14.13 2.68 -8.35
C THR A 2 -13.68 1.65 -9.38
N PHE A 3 -13.98 1.89 -10.66
CA PHE A 3 -13.45 1.11 -11.78
C PHE A 3 -12.74 2.06 -12.75
N ILE A 4 -11.47 1.76 -13.08
CA ILE A 4 -10.67 2.53 -14.03
C ILE A 4 -10.05 1.56 -15.03
N TYR A 5 -10.22 1.86 -16.31
CA TYR A 5 -9.51 1.21 -17.40
C TYR A 5 -8.76 2.27 -18.22
N VAL A 6 -7.45 2.12 -18.30
CA VAL A 6 -6.58 2.99 -19.11
C VAL A 6 -6.20 2.22 -20.37
N PRO A 7 -6.68 2.60 -21.56
CA PRO A 7 -6.43 1.87 -22.81
C PRO A 7 -4.96 1.83 -23.20
N LYS A 8 -4.60 0.84 -24.01
CA LYS A 8 -3.24 0.61 -24.52
C LYS A 8 -2.58 1.88 -25.04
N GLY A 9 -1.38 2.16 -24.56
CA GLY A 9 -0.54 3.29 -24.96
C GLY A 9 -1.00 4.66 -24.47
N VAL A 10 -2.14 4.76 -23.79
CA VAL A 10 -2.65 6.04 -23.26
C VAL A 10 -1.80 6.50 -22.08
N LYS A 11 -1.37 7.76 -22.12
CA LYS A 11 -0.69 8.44 -21.01
C LYS A 11 -1.66 9.42 -20.38
N VAL A 12 -2.01 9.18 -19.11
CA VAL A 12 -2.90 10.09 -18.37
C VAL A 12 -2.02 11.13 -17.66
N ASP A 13 -1.99 12.35 -18.21
CA ASP A 13 -1.06 13.40 -17.75
C ASP A 13 -1.47 14.04 -16.41
N VAL A 14 -2.77 14.00 -16.09
CA VAL A 14 -3.31 14.58 -14.85
C VAL A 14 -3.69 13.44 -13.89
N PRO A 15 -3.29 13.50 -12.61
CA PRO A 15 -3.70 12.50 -11.64
C PRO A 15 -5.22 12.40 -11.53
N LEU A 16 -5.74 11.18 -11.63
CA LEU A 16 -7.14 10.89 -11.32
C LEU A 16 -7.32 10.91 -9.80
N GLN A 17 -8.37 11.55 -9.31
CA GLN A 17 -8.58 11.69 -7.87
C GLN A 17 -9.94 11.15 -7.45
N THR A 18 -9.96 10.45 -6.31
CA THR A 18 -11.18 10.04 -5.62
C THR A 18 -11.07 10.39 -4.16
N TYR A 19 -12.16 10.84 -3.59
CA TYR A 19 -12.24 11.18 -2.18
C TYR A 19 -13.38 10.40 -1.52
N PHE A 20 -13.03 9.61 -0.50
CA PHE A 20 -13.98 8.82 0.28
C PHE A 20 -14.19 9.43 1.66
N ARG A 21 -15.44 9.54 2.08
CA ARG A 21 -15.80 10.07 3.37
C ARG A 21 -16.90 9.25 4.01
N ILE A 22 -16.74 8.88 5.27
CA ILE A 22 -17.80 8.32 6.10
C ILE A 22 -18.66 9.48 6.60
N ASN A 23 -19.95 9.50 6.23
CA ASN A 23 -20.84 10.63 6.53
C ASN A 23 -21.90 10.33 7.60
N ASN A 24 -22.04 9.07 8.03
CA ASN A 24 -23.07 8.66 8.99
C ASN A 24 -22.42 8.00 10.21
N GLU A 25 -22.93 8.35 11.38
CA GLU A 25 -22.62 7.66 12.63
C GLU A 25 -23.16 6.22 12.60
N ASN A 26 -22.54 5.29 13.32
CA ASN A 26 -22.88 3.86 13.36
C ASN A 26 -22.89 3.16 12.00
N SER A 27 -22.11 3.68 11.04
CA SER A 27 -21.98 3.09 9.71
C SER A 27 -20.57 2.62 9.42
N GLY A 28 -20.45 1.64 8.51
CA GLY A 28 -19.20 1.22 7.92
C GLY A 28 -19.11 1.64 6.45
N GLN A 29 -17.92 1.82 5.97
CA GLN A 29 -17.64 2.01 4.54
C GLN A 29 -16.95 0.77 3.99
N PHE A 30 -17.60 0.16 2.99
CA PHE A 30 -17.10 -1.02 2.29
C PHE A 30 -16.90 -0.65 0.83
N GLU A 31 -15.69 -0.79 0.33
CA GLU A 31 -15.40 -0.39 -1.04
C GLU A 31 -14.47 -1.37 -1.76
N ARG A 32 -14.61 -1.38 -3.08
CA ARG A 32 -13.72 -2.11 -3.97
C ARG A 32 -13.31 -1.21 -5.12
N THR A 33 -12.02 -1.10 -5.35
CA THR A 33 -11.41 -0.37 -6.46
C THR A 33 -10.70 -1.37 -7.36
N LEU A 34 -11.01 -1.32 -8.65
CA LEU A 34 -10.36 -2.10 -9.69
C LEU A 34 -9.75 -1.16 -10.73
N ILE A 35 -8.44 -1.29 -10.96
CA ILE A 35 -7.72 -0.50 -11.95
C ILE A 35 -6.99 -1.43 -12.91
N ILE A 36 -7.23 -1.25 -14.20
CA ILE A 36 -6.54 -1.96 -15.27
C ILE A 36 -5.79 -0.92 -16.11
N VAL A 37 -4.46 -1.03 -16.16
CA VAL A 37 -3.59 -0.20 -16.98
C VAL A 37 -3.04 -1.05 -18.09
N ASP A 38 -3.52 -0.82 -19.31
CA ASP A 38 -3.23 -1.65 -20.47
C ASP A 38 -1.79 -1.44 -20.98
N GLU A 39 -1.36 -2.24 -21.94
CA GLU A 39 0.01 -2.28 -22.44
C GLU A 39 0.57 -0.89 -22.76
N GLY A 40 1.72 -0.57 -22.20
CA GLY A 40 2.41 0.71 -22.38
C GLY A 40 1.65 1.94 -21.91
N ALA A 41 0.49 1.80 -21.26
CA ALA A 41 -0.26 2.91 -20.71
C ALA A 41 0.33 3.41 -19.38
N SER A 42 -0.06 4.61 -18.95
CA SER A 42 0.38 5.14 -17.66
C SER A 42 -0.70 5.97 -16.98
N VAL A 43 -0.79 5.84 -15.64
CA VAL A 43 -1.73 6.62 -14.83
C VAL A 43 -1.18 6.81 -13.41
N HIS A 44 -1.46 7.98 -12.84
CA HIS A 44 -1.35 8.26 -11.42
C HIS A 44 -2.76 8.40 -10.84
N TYR A 45 -3.10 7.59 -9.85
CA TYR A 45 -4.35 7.67 -9.12
C TYR A 45 -4.10 8.09 -7.67
N VAL A 46 -4.88 9.05 -7.20
CA VAL A 46 -4.78 9.61 -5.84
C VAL A 46 -6.09 9.36 -5.11
N GLU A 47 -6.00 8.74 -3.95
CA GLU A 47 -7.13 8.46 -3.07
C GLU A 47 -6.98 9.22 -1.76
N GLY A 48 -7.96 10.03 -1.42
CA GLY A 48 -8.09 10.67 -0.12
C GLY A 48 -9.21 10.02 0.69
N CYS A 49 -8.93 9.70 1.96
CA CYS A 49 -9.93 9.11 2.85
C CYS A 49 -9.98 9.87 4.17
N THR A 50 -11.19 10.17 4.65
CA THR A 50 -11.40 10.82 5.94
C THR A 50 -12.75 10.46 6.55
N ALA A 51 -12.88 10.66 7.86
CA ALA A 51 -14.13 10.59 8.58
C ALA A 51 -14.19 11.72 9.62
N PRO A 52 -15.40 12.29 9.89
CA PRO A 52 -15.60 13.10 11.08
C PRO A 52 -15.48 12.23 12.34
N THR A 53 -15.22 12.86 13.48
CA THR A 53 -15.25 12.17 14.76
C THR A 53 -16.69 11.98 15.21
N TYR A 54 -17.11 10.72 15.36
CA TYR A 54 -18.41 10.32 15.92
C TYR A 54 -18.21 9.75 17.34
N SER A 55 -19.30 9.60 18.08
CA SER A 55 -19.30 9.00 19.41
C SER A 55 -19.08 7.49 19.41
N SER A 56 -19.40 6.83 18.29
CA SER A 56 -19.25 5.38 18.10
C SER A 56 -18.07 5.04 17.18
N ASN A 57 -17.58 3.80 17.29
CA ASN A 57 -16.57 3.30 16.37
C ASN A 57 -17.15 3.10 14.96
N SER A 58 -16.33 3.37 13.96
CA SER A 58 -16.65 3.16 12.54
C SER A 58 -15.67 2.18 11.90
N LEU A 59 -16.12 1.44 10.90
CA LEU A 59 -15.30 0.52 10.13
C LEU A 59 -15.11 1.02 8.70
N HIS A 60 -13.86 1.15 8.28
CA HIS A 60 -13.50 1.25 6.87
C HIS A 60 -12.86 -0.06 6.42
N ALA A 61 -13.44 -0.73 5.45
CA ALA A 61 -12.89 -1.94 4.84
C ALA A 61 -12.84 -1.77 3.31
N ALA A 62 -11.65 -1.86 2.76
CA ALA A 62 -11.43 -1.64 1.33
C ALA A 62 -10.63 -2.78 0.69
N ILE A 63 -10.95 -3.06 -0.57
CA ILE A 63 -10.18 -3.94 -1.45
C ILE A 63 -9.77 -3.14 -2.67
N VAL A 64 -8.46 -3.08 -2.95
CA VAL A 64 -7.90 -2.47 -4.16
C VAL A 64 -7.17 -3.54 -4.96
N GLU A 65 -7.53 -3.67 -6.24
CA GLU A 65 -6.90 -4.58 -7.18
C GLU A 65 -6.40 -3.81 -8.40
N ILE A 66 -5.13 -4.02 -8.77
CA ILE A 66 -4.48 -3.37 -9.90
C ILE A 66 -3.88 -4.43 -10.82
N PHE A 67 -4.12 -4.26 -12.12
CA PHE A 67 -3.46 -5.01 -13.18
C PHE A 67 -2.70 -4.03 -14.07
N ALA A 68 -1.36 -4.06 -14.00
CA ALA A 68 -0.47 -3.33 -14.88
C ALA A 68 0.06 -4.29 -15.94
N LEU A 69 -0.44 -4.15 -17.17
CA LEU A 69 -0.05 -5.01 -18.29
C LEU A 69 1.34 -4.65 -18.83
N ASP A 70 1.80 -5.32 -19.88
CA ASP A 70 3.17 -5.18 -20.36
C ASP A 70 3.61 -3.72 -20.60
N GLY A 71 4.71 -3.30 -19.98
CA GLY A 71 5.24 -1.95 -20.07
C GLY A 71 4.37 -0.85 -19.45
N ALA A 72 3.31 -1.21 -18.73
CA ALA A 72 2.44 -0.24 -18.07
C ALA A 72 3.12 0.42 -16.86
N TYR A 73 2.73 1.65 -16.55
CA TYR A 73 3.12 2.36 -15.34
C TYR A 73 1.89 2.77 -14.53
N MET A 74 1.86 2.34 -13.27
CA MET A 74 0.80 2.66 -12.33
C MET A 74 1.37 3.21 -11.03
N ARG A 75 1.01 4.44 -10.67
CA ARG A 75 1.24 5.01 -9.34
C ARG A 75 -0.09 5.16 -8.61
N TYR A 76 -0.18 4.60 -7.42
CA TYR A 76 -1.33 4.73 -6.53
C TYR A 76 -0.90 5.43 -5.24
N THR A 77 -1.39 6.64 -5.04
CA THR A 77 -1.14 7.40 -3.82
C THR A 77 -2.38 7.40 -2.94
N THR A 78 -2.23 7.05 -1.67
CA THR A 78 -3.30 7.15 -0.68
C THR A 78 -2.88 8.10 0.43
N ILE A 79 -3.76 9.03 0.78
CA ILE A 79 -3.62 9.84 1.98
C ILE A 79 -4.84 9.57 2.85
N GLN A 80 -4.63 8.86 3.95
CA GLN A 80 -5.66 8.50 4.91
C GLN A 80 -5.48 9.29 6.19
N ASN A 81 -6.48 10.11 6.52
CA ASN A 81 -6.54 10.88 7.76
C ASN A 81 -7.88 10.62 8.43
N TRP A 82 -7.95 9.49 9.10
CA TRP A 82 -9.15 9.04 9.79
C TRP A 82 -9.22 9.61 11.20
N SER A 83 -10.44 9.76 11.73
CA SER A 83 -10.66 10.05 13.14
C SER A 83 -10.28 8.85 14.04
N ASP A 84 -10.03 9.13 15.32
CA ASP A 84 -9.47 8.17 16.29
C ASP A 84 -10.43 7.02 16.68
N ASN A 85 -11.65 7.02 16.17
CA ASN A 85 -12.65 5.97 16.37
C ASN A 85 -12.81 5.04 15.16
N VAL A 86 -11.96 5.16 14.13
CA VAL A 86 -12.05 4.35 12.91
C VAL A 86 -11.14 3.14 12.98
N TYR A 87 -11.67 1.96 12.66
CA TYR A 87 -10.91 0.78 12.28
C TYR A 87 -10.74 0.76 10.77
N ASN A 88 -9.50 0.81 10.32
CA ASN A 88 -9.13 0.92 8.90
C ASN A 88 -8.46 -0.37 8.43
N LEU A 89 -9.23 -1.24 7.76
CA LEU A 89 -8.80 -2.57 7.33
C LEU A 89 -8.77 -2.62 5.80
N VAL A 90 -7.57 -2.61 5.21
CA VAL A 90 -7.42 -2.45 3.76
C VAL A 90 -6.57 -3.56 3.16
N THR A 91 -7.08 -4.19 2.12
CA THR A 91 -6.35 -5.13 1.27
C THR A 91 -6.02 -4.45 -0.06
N LYS A 92 -4.73 -4.35 -0.40
CA LYS A 92 -4.25 -3.82 -1.68
C LYS A 92 -3.39 -4.84 -2.39
N ARG A 93 -3.70 -5.14 -3.64
CA ARG A 93 -2.97 -6.11 -4.47
C ARG A 93 -2.75 -5.55 -5.86
N ALA A 94 -1.53 -5.69 -6.38
CA ALA A 94 -1.21 -5.37 -7.75
C ALA A 94 -0.51 -6.54 -8.44
N ARG A 95 -0.74 -6.69 -9.73
CA ARG A 95 0.01 -7.59 -10.61
C ARG A 95 0.73 -6.74 -11.66
N ALA A 96 2.05 -6.91 -11.75
CA ALA A 96 2.89 -6.24 -12.71
C ALA A 96 3.40 -7.27 -13.74
N MET A 97 3.01 -7.09 -14.99
CA MET A 97 3.41 -7.93 -16.11
C MET A 97 4.79 -7.51 -16.64
N LYS A 98 5.19 -8.03 -17.80
CA LYS A 98 6.53 -7.78 -18.37
C LYS A 98 6.85 -6.27 -18.43
N ASP A 99 8.00 -5.88 -17.87
CA ASP A 99 8.50 -4.50 -17.84
C ASP A 99 7.53 -3.46 -17.23
N ALA A 100 6.44 -3.91 -16.59
CA ALA A 100 5.52 -3.03 -15.93
C ALA A 100 6.06 -2.51 -14.58
N THR A 101 5.62 -1.33 -14.18
CA THR A 101 5.98 -0.71 -12.91
C THR A 101 4.74 -0.36 -12.10
N VAL A 102 4.71 -0.79 -10.84
CA VAL A 102 3.67 -0.43 -9.87
C VAL A 102 4.32 0.27 -8.67
N GLU A 103 3.80 1.44 -8.34
CA GLU A 103 4.23 2.22 -7.19
C GLU A 103 3.08 2.45 -6.22
N TRP A 104 3.24 2.01 -4.98
CA TRP A 104 2.37 2.34 -3.87
C TRP A 104 2.99 3.47 -3.05
N ILE A 105 2.22 4.54 -2.80
CA ILE A 105 2.59 5.63 -1.90
C ILE A 105 1.47 5.77 -0.88
N ASP A 106 1.76 5.48 0.39
CA ASP A 106 0.77 5.47 1.46
C ASP A 106 1.13 6.43 2.60
N GLY A 107 0.26 7.40 2.86
CA GLY A 107 0.24 8.20 4.08
C GLY A 107 -0.84 7.69 5.04
N ASN A 108 -0.44 7.15 6.17
CA ASN A 108 -1.32 6.57 7.19
C ASN A 108 -1.33 7.46 8.43
N LEU A 109 -2.39 8.26 8.54
CA LEU A 109 -2.58 9.22 9.63
C LEU A 109 -3.96 8.96 10.27
N GLY A 110 -4.04 9.14 11.57
CA GLY A 110 -5.28 8.90 12.30
C GLY A 110 -5.63 7.41 12.37
N ALA A 111 -6.93 7.12 12.53
CA ALA A 111 -7.52 5.83 12.86
C ALA A 111 -7.12 5.28 14.23
N LYS A 112 -8.03 4.56 14.87
CA LYS A 112 -7.76 3.79 16.09
C LYS A 112 -6.82 2.62 15.79
N THR A 113 -7.11 1.93 14.71
CA THR A 113 -6.27 0.82 14.23
C THR A 113 -6.27 0.82 12.71
N THR A 114 -5.09 0.79 12.13
CA THR A 114 -4.89 0.53 10.69
C THR A 114 -4.22 -0.82 10.51
N MET A 115 -4.76 -1.67 9.63
CA MET A 115 -4.11 -2.88 9.15
C MET A 115 -4.07 -2.83 7.62
N LYS A 116 -2.88 -2.64 7.05
CA LYS A 116 -2.72 -2.44 5.61
C LYS A 116 -1.36 -2.92 5.12
N TYR A 117 -1.38 -3.90 4.23
CA TYR A 117 -0.17 -4.53 3.68
C TYR A 117 -0.26 -4.61 2.15
N PRO A 118 -0.01 -3.51 1.43
CA PRO A 118 -0.02 -3.51 -0.02
C PRO A 118 0.93 -4.54 -0.60
N SER A 119 0.50 -5.24 -1.65
CA SER A 119 1.31 -6.24 -2.31
C SER A 119 1.50 -5.96 -3.80
N VAL A 120 2.67 -6.34 -4.32
CA VAL A 120 2.94 -6.39 -5.76
C VAL A 120 3.42 -7.78 -6.12
N TYR A 121 2.70 -8.43 -7.02
CA TYR A 121 3.12 -9.66 -7.69
C TYR A 121 3.86 -9.26 -8.96
N LEU A 122 5.16 -9.51 -9.00
CA LEU A 122 6.05 -9.24 -10.12
C LEU A 122 6.05 -10.46 -11.04
N ASP A 123 5.00 -10.54 -11.87
CA ASP A 123 4.66 -11.75 -12.64
C ASP A 123 5.34 -11.80 -14.00
N GLY A 124 5.77 -10.66 -14.55
CA GLY A 124 6.47 -10.59 -15.82
C GLY A 124 7.96 -10.29 -15.69
N PRO A 125 8.82 -10.77 -16.61
CA PRO A 125 10.23 -10.42 -16.64
C PRO A 125 10.43 -8.90 -16.65
N GLY A 126 11.38 -8.39 -15.86
CA GLY A 126 11.68 -6.96 -15.77
C GLY A 126 10.66 -6.12 -15.00
N ALA A 127 9.61 -6.72 -14.43
CA ALA A 127 8.61 -6.00 -13.64
C ALA A 127 9.24 -5.34 -12.39
N ARG A 128 8.66 -4.20 -12.01
CA ARG A 128 9.16 -3.37 -10.88
C ARG A 128 8.04 -3.04 -9.92
N GLY A 129 8.34 -3.14 -8.62
CA GLY A 129 7.42 -2.77 -7.55
C GLY A 129 8.07 -1.84 -6.55
N THR A 130 7.43 -0.73 -6.22
CA THR A 130 7.92 0.16 -5.15
C THR A 130 6.83 0.43 -4.13
N MET A 131 7.25 0.62 -2.88
CA MET A 131 6.40 1.04 -1.78
C MET A 131 7.09 2.13 -0.99
N LEU A 132 6.43 3.28 -0.87
CA LEU A 132 6.75 4.30 0.11
C LEU A 132 5.60 4.39 1.11
N SER A 133 5.86 4.05 2.37
CA SER A 133 4.89 4.13 3.47
C SER A 133 5.34 5.15 4.49
N ILE A 134 4.42 6.04 4.85
CA ILE A 134 4.58 6.95 5.98
C ILE A 134 3.46 6.65 6.97
N ALA A 135 3.81 6.40 8.24
CA ALA A 135 2.85 6.13 9.29
C ALA A 135 3.10 7.02 10.51
N PHE A 136 2.03 7.53 11.09
CA PHE A 136 2.07 8.29 12.34
C PHE A 136 1.04 7.72 13.31
N ALA A 137 1.49 7.31 14.50
CA ALA A 137 0.62 6.87 15.58
C ALA A 137 0.76 7.78 16.79
N ASN A 138 -0.37 8.31 17.26
CA ASN A 138 -0.48 9.08 18.49
C ASN A 138 -1.26 8.28 19.54
N THR A 139 -1.64 8.91 20.64
CA THR A 139 -2.37 8.32 21.77
C THR A 139 -3.55 7.44 21.31
N ASN A 140 -3.60 6.21 21.80
CA ASN A 140 -4.62 5.21 21.48
C ASN A 140 -4.69 4.79 19.99
N GLN A 141 -3.65 5.08 19.20
CA GLN A 141 -3.57 4.69 17.80
C GLN A 141 -2.58 3.54 17.61
N HIS A 142 -2.95 2.60 16.74
CA HIS A 142 -2.10 1.49 16.32
C HIS A 142 -2.04 1.43 14.78
N GLN A 143 -0.88 1.70 14.22
CA GLN A 143 -0.61 1.58 12.80
C GLN A 143 0.16 0.29 12.53
N ASP A 144 -0.54 -0.79 12.16
CA ASP A 144 0.07 -2.05 11.72
C ASP A 144 0.10 -2.04 10.19
N THR A 145 1.22 -1.62 9.63
CA THR A 145 1.40 -1.40 8.20
C THR A 145 2.57 -2.21 7.67
N GLY A 146 2.69 -2.28 6.35
CA GLY A 146 3.79 -3.02 5.75
C GLY A 146 3.67 -3.11 4.24
N ALA A 147 4.41 -4.03 3.66
CA ALA A 147 4.36 -4.30 2.22
C ALA A 147 4.73 -5.75 1.91
N LYS A 148 4.28 -6.23 0.76
CA LYS A 148 4.63 -7.55 0.25
C LYS A 148 5.08 -7.44 -1.20
N MET A 149 6.28 -7.96 -1.49
CA MET A 149 6.81 -8.03 -2.85
C MET A 149 7.07 -9.49 -3.21
N ILE A 150 6.38 -9.98 -4.23
CA ILE A 150 6.44 -11.37 -4.66
C ILE A 150 7.04 -11.43 -6.06
N HIS A 151 8.29 -11.87 -6.16
CA HIS A 151 9.04 -12.01 -7.40
C HIS A 151 8.76 -13.38 -8.03
N ASN A 152 7.93 -13.42 -9.07
CA ASN A 152 7.54 -14.65 -9.78
C ASN A 152 8.29 -14.84 -11.11
N ALA A 153 8.95 -13.79 -11.62
CA ALA A 153 9.63 -13.79 -12.90
C ALA A 153 11.08 -13.30 -12.77
N PRO A 154 11.95 -13.58 -13.75
CA PRO A 154 13.35 -13.18 -13.71
C PRO A 154 13.54 -11.66 -13.92
N HIS A 155 14.68 -11.13 -13.47
CA HIS A 155 15.09 -9.74 -13.64
C HIS A 155 14.11 -8.72 -13.02
N THR A 156 13.31 -9.13 -12.04
CA THR A 156 12.38 -8.23 -11.34
C THR A 156 13.10 -7.45 -10.23
N SER A 157 12.58 -6.27 -9.92
CA SER A 157 13.12 -5.44 -8.86
C SER A 157 12.05 -4.89 -7.94
N SER A 158 12.36 -4.79 -6.66
CA SER A 158 11.48 -4.15 -5.69
C SER A 158 12.22 -3.25 -4.72
N SER A 159 11.53 -2.21 -4.25
CA SER A 159 12.02 -1.33 -3.20
C SER A 159 10.89 -1.01 -2.22
N ILE A 160 11.15 -1.20 -0.94
CA ILE A 160 10.23 -0.87 0.15
C ILE A 160 10.93 0.13 1.05
N VAL A 161 10.33 1.32 1.19
CA VAL A 161 10.77 2.34 2.14
C VAL A 161 9.61 2.63 3.08
N SER A 162 9.81 2.38 4.37
CA SER A 162 8.84 2.66 5.42
C SER A 162 9.43 3.62 6.44
N LYS A 163 8.76 4.74 6.64
CA LYS A 163 9.12 5.74 7.65
C LYS A 163 7.95 5.91 8.61
N SER A 164 8.21 5.89 9.91
CA SER A 164 7.14 6.02 10.89
C SER A 164 7.52 6.83 12.10
N ILE A 165 6.51 7.35 12.78
CA ILE A 165 6.65 8.11 14.03
C ILE A 165 5.62 7.59 15.02
N ALA A 166 6.06 7.28 16.23
CA ALA A 166 5.20 6.94 17.37
C ALA A 166 5.34 7.99 18.49
N LYS A 167 4.21 8.48 19.00
CA LYS A 167 4.15 9.51 20.04
C LYS A 167 2.95 9.29 20.97
N GLY A 168 3.07 9.73 22.23
CA GLY A 168 1.95 9.76 23.19
C GLY A 168 1.39 8.39 23.54
N GLY A 169 2.21 7.33 23.52
CA GLY A 169 1.79 5.95 23.71
C GLY A 169 1.22 5.28 22.45
N GLY A 170 1.37 5.90 21.29
CA GLY A 170 1.01 5.29 20.01
C GLY A 170 1.90 4.11 19.66
N LYS A 171 1.38 3.17 18.88
CA LYS A 171 2.12 2.00 18.41
C LYS A 171 2.20 1.95 16.88
N VAL A 172 3.40 1.68 16.35
CA VAL A 172 3.64 1.47 14.93
C VAL A 172 4.30 0.11 14.72
N ASP A 173 3.66 -0.78 13.98
CA ASP A 173 4.23 -2.04 13.57
C ASP A 173 4.47 -2.03 12.05
N TYR A 174 5.63 -2.53 11.64
CA TYR A 174 5.95 -2.77 10.24
C TYR A 174 6.05 -4.27 9.97
N ARG A 175 5.29 -4.76 8.98
CA ARG A 175 5.36 -6.14 8.50
C ARG A 175 5.75 -6.16 7.03
N GLY A 176 7.00 -6.54 6.76
CA GLY A 176 7.53 -6.62 5.40
C GLY A 176 7.69 -8.06 4.95
N GLN A 177 7.22 -8.38 3.74
CA GLN A 177 7.44 -9.68 3.12
C GLN A 177 8.08 -9.51 1.75
N VAL A 178 9.18 -10.21 1.51
CA VAL A 178 9.75 -10.39 0.17
C VAL A 178 9.88 -11.87 -0.10
N THR A 179 9.26 -12.32 -1.20
CA THR A 179 9.34 -13.70 -1.65
C THR A 179 9.99 -13.76 -3.03
N PHE A 180 11.10 -14.50 -3.15
CA PHE A 180 11.71 -14.84 -4.43
C PHE A 180 11.26 -16.24 -4.84
N GLY A 181 10.36 -16.33 -5.81
CA GLY A 181 9.85 -17.57 -6.37
C GLY A 181 10.90 -18.34 -7.18
N LYS A 182 10.58 -19.56 -7.56
CA LYS A 182 11.51 -20.45 -8.31
C LYS A 182 12.04 -19.84 -9.62
N ASN A 183 11.27 -18.98 -10.26
CA ASN A 183 11.60 -18.37 -11.55
C ASN A 183 12.12 -16.93 -11.45
N SER A 184 12.53 -16.48 -10.26
CA SER A 184 12.95 -15.09 -10.03
C SER A 184 14.46 -14.88 -10.13
N GLN A 185 15.13 -15.55 -11.06
CA GLN A 185 16.58 -15.41 -11.25
C GLN A 185 16.97 -13.95 -11.53
N LYS A 186 18.10 -13.52 -10.97
CA LYS A 186 18.65 -12.15 -11.12
C LYS A 186 17.69 -11.05 -10.67
N SER A 187 16.76 -11.37 -9.79
CA SER A 187 15.88 -10.39 -9.17
C SER A 187 16.51 -9.79 -7.93
N VAL A 188 16.15 -8.55 -7.63
CA VAL A 188 16.72 -7.79 -6.50
C VAL A 188 15.63 -7.11 -5.68
N SER A 189 15.86 -6.96 -4.39
CA SER A 189 14.98 -6.22 -3.48
C SER A 189 15.78 -5.36 -2.53
N HIS A 190 15.26 -4.18 -2.22
CA HIS A 190 15.77 -3.28 -1.19
C HIS A 190 14.67 -3.02 -0.18
N ILE A 191 15.00 -3.06 1.12
CA ILE A 191 14.07 -2.74 2.20
C ILE A 191 14.77 -1.78 3.16
N GLU A 192 14.10 -0.68 3.46
CA GLU A 192 14.50 0.31 4.45
C GLU A 192 13.30 0.60 5.36
N CYS A 193 13.48 0.46 6.67
CA CYS A 193 12.44 0.71 7.65
C CYS A 193 13.01 1.50 8.83
N ASP A 194 12.55 2.75 8.99
CA ASP A 194 12.97 3.62 10.08
C ASP A 194 11.77 4.07 10.90
N THR A 195 11.94 4.08 12.22
CA THR A 195 10.93 4.57 13.15
C THR A 195 11.55 5.56 14.13
N ILE A 196 10.87 6.68 14.34
CA ILE A 196 11.16 7.63 15.40
C ILE A 196 10.18 7.40 16.54
N ILE A 197 10.68 7.02 17.71
CA ILE A 197 9.91 6.94 18.97
C ILE A 197 10.17 8.23 19.75
N MET A 198 9.12 9.00 20.02
CA MET A 198 9.24 10.34 20.58
C MET A 198 9.14 10.40 22.10
N ASP A 199 8.82 9.30 22.77
CA ASP A 199 8.66 9.19 24.23
C ASP A 199 8.84 7.74 24.71
N ASP A 200 8.90 7.55 26.02
CA ASP A 200 9.18 6.24 26.65
C ASP A 200 7.96 5.31 26.72
N ILE A 201 6.77 5.77 26.35
CA ILE A 201 5.52 5.00 26.41
C ILE A 201 5.01 4.56 25.03
N SER A 202 5.60 5.08 23.95
CA SER A 202 5.30 4.67 22.59
C SER A 202 6.11 3.44 22.19
N ALA A 203 5.61 2.68 21.22
CA ALA A 203 6.22 1.42 20.82
C ALA A 203 6.29 1.26 19.30
N SER A 204 7.27 0.46 18.85
CA SER A 204 7.37 0.03 17.45
C SER A 204 7.93 -1.39 17.39
N ASP A 205 7.32 -2.21 16.53
CA ASP A 205 7.82 -3.54 16.18
C ASP A 205 8.11 -3.63 14.68
N THR A 206 9.23 -4.26 14.33
CA THR A 206 9.58 -4.53 12.93
C THR A 206 9.67 -6.03 12.70
N ILE A 207 8.83 -6.55 11.80
CA ILE A 207 8.67 -7.98 11.55
C ILE A 207 8.96 -8.25 10.06
N PRO A 208 10.24 -8.40 9.69
CA PRO A 208 10.61 -8.74 8.32
C PRO A 208 10.44 -10.24 8.08
N PHE A 209 9.97 -10.60 6.88
CA PHE A 209 9.87 -11.97 6.42
C PHE A 209 10.43 -12.09 5.01
N ASN A 210 11.50 -12.86 4.85
CA ASN A 210 12.12 -13.10 3.56
C ASN A 210 12.07 -14.59 3.23
N GLU A 211 11.61 -14.91 2.02
CA GLU A 211 11.44 -16.27 1.55
C GLU A 211 12.11 -16.40 0.17
N ILE A 212 13.07 -17.33 0.04
CA ILE A 212 13.85 -17.51 -1.18
C ILE A 212 13.72 -18.95 -1.63
N HIS A 213 13.10 -19.15 -2.82
CA HIS A 213 12.85 -20.46 -3.41
C HIS A 213 13.74 -20.77 -4.62
N ASN A 214 14.64 -19.86 -4.98
CA ASN A 214 15.63 -20.10 -6.02
C ASN A 214 17.05 -20.16 -5.44
N SER A 215 17.97 -20.79 -6.16
CA SER A 215 19.36 -20.97 -5.77
C SER A 215 20.35 -20.07 -6.50
N GLN A 216 19.85 -19.05 -7.25
CA GLN A 216 20.67 -18.20 -8.11
C GLN A 216 20.45 -16.71 -7.81
#